data_3e453976ed2ad0b25ae1dd81d2c0838f
#
_entry.id   3e453976ed2ad0b25ae1dd81d2c0838f
#
_cell.length_a   1.000
_cell.length_b   1.000
_cell.length_c   1.000
_cell.angle_alpha   90.00
_cell.angle_beta   90.00
_cell.angle_gamma   90.00
#
_symmetry.space_group_name_H-M   'P 1'
#
loop_
_entity.id
_entity.type
_entity.pdbx_description
1 polymer ?
#
loop_
_entity_poly.entity_id
_entity_poly.type
_entity_poly.pdbx_seq_one_letter_code
_entity_poly.pdbx_strand_id
1 'polypeptide(L)'
;MVKKNKKLSTWKKFTNWFDENILFVFSTFLLAFIPLYPKIPLFDIIPGYIVRVRLEDIFITIAGLLWLVQIFRKKISWKSPLFKLIGGYAAVGFLSLLSAVFISQTVPLELLHVGKSALHFFRYIEYFFLFMMVYSGIKTPKQAKVVLWSIVGTVLLISFYGLGQKYWYWPVYSTMNREFSKGIRLYLTEHARVQSTFGGHYDLGAYLLIMLPIILSSAFLSKKKWKKRIFHLVHAFGLWLLIMSASRASFAWLACLRLAKGP
;
A
#
# COMPACT_ATOMS: atom_id res chain seq x y z
N MET A 1 -48.77 19.77 16.33
CA MET A 1 -48.03 18.55 16.71
C MET A 1 -46.52 18.82 16.61
N VAL A 2 -45.87 19.03 17.76
CA VAL A 2 -44.42 19.30 17.82
C VAL A 2 -43.71 17.97 17.77
N LYS A 3 -42.96 17.68 16.67
CA LYS A 3 -42.09 16.50 16.57
C LYS A 3 -40.97 16.62 17.61
N LYS A 4 -41.09 15.86 18.72
CA LYS A 4 -40.01 15.64 19.67
C LYS A 4 -38.78 15.10 18.96
N ASN A 5 -37.77 15.95 18.70
CA ASN A 5 -36.46 15.52 18.25
C ASN A 5 -35.83 14.64 19.33
N LYS A 6 -35.94 13.31 19.21
CA LYS A 6 -35.23 12.35 20.06
C LYS A 6 -33.73 12.56 19.85
N LYS A 7 -33.05 13.19 20.83
CA LYS A 7 -31.58 13.24 20.87
C LYS A 7 -31.07 11.80 20.79
N LEU A 8 -30.47 11.42 19.65
CA LEU A 8 -29.79 10.14 19.50
C LEU A 8 -28.73 10.01 20.59
N SER A 9 -28.68 8.84 21.25
CA SER A 9 -27.61 8.50 22.20
C SER A 9 -26.24 8.71 21.54
N THR A 10 -25.24 9.15 22.30
CA THR A 10 -23.85 9.36 21.82
C THR A 10 -23.31 8.12 21.13
N TRP A 11 -23.65 6.93 21.64
CA TRP A 11 -23.30 5.65 21.01
C TRP A 11 -23.92 5.47 19.63
N LYS A 12 -25.19 5.77 19.45
CA LYS A 12 -25.86 5.71 18.12
C LYS A 12 -25.26 6.70 17.12
N LYS A 13 -24.83 7.88 17.58
CA LYS A 13 -24.13 8.84 16.72
C LYS A 13 -22.78 8.31 16.27
N PHE A 14 -22.01 7.69 17.16
CA PHE A 14 -20.71 7.08 16.87
C PHE A 14 -20.87 5.90 15.89
N THR A 15 -21.79 4.98 16.13
CA THR A 15 -22.02 3.82 15.26
C THR A 15 -22.47 4.23 13.86
N ASN A 16 -23.32 5.24 13.72
CA ASN A 16 -23.74 5.76 12.42
C ASN A 16 -22.56 6.43 11.70
N TRP A 17 -21.79 7.26 12.42
CA TRP A 17 -20.60 7.87 11.84
C TRP A 17 -19.57 6.82 11.38
N PHE A 18 -19.32 5.81 12.21
CA PHE A 18 -18.39 4.74 11.87
C PHE A 18 -18.86 3.95 10.65
N ASP A 19 -20.14 3.60 10.58
CA ASP A 19 -20.72 2.89 9.44
C ASP A 19 -20.65 3.70 8.13
N GLU A 20 -20.74 5.02 8.19
CA GLU A 20 -20.59 5.91 7.05
C GLU A 20 -19.12 6.10 6.61
N ASN A 21 -18.19 6.03 7.57
CA ASN A 21 -16.78 6.32 7.35
C ASN A 21 -15.86 5.09 7.45
N ILE A 22 -16.40 3.88 7.60
CA ILE A 22 -15.62 2.66 7.83
C ILE A 22 -14.56 2.44 6.76
N LEU A 23 -14.90 2.66 5.49
CA LEU A 23 -13.95 2.52 4.39
C LEU A 23 -12.84 3.56 4.44
N PHE A 24 -13.16 4.80 4.80
CA PHE A 24 -12.17 5.85 5.00
C PHE A 24 -11.20 5.50 6.14
N VAL A 25 -11.72 5.01 7.26
CA VAL A 25 -10.90 4.62 8.42
C VAL A 25 -9.96 3.47 8.05
N PHE A 26 -10.50 2.40 7.46
CA PHE A 26 -9.69 1.25 7.02
C PHE A 26 -8.71 1.62 5.90
N SER A 27 -9.11 2.42 4.91
CA SER A 27 -8.20 2.90 3.87
C SER A 27 -7.02 3.66 4.45
N THR A 28 -7.29 4.60 5.36
CA THR A 28 -6.23 5.41 5.99
C THR A 28 -5.32 4.54 6.85
N PHE A 29 -5.89 3.59 7.60
CA PHE A 29 -5.13 2.62 8.38
C PHE A 29 -4.21 1.78 7.49
N LEU A 30 -4.72 1.18 6.40
CA LEU A 30 -3.93 0.32 5.52
C LEU A 30 -2.84 1.10 4.75
N LEU A 31 -3.12 2.33 4.32
CA LEU A 31 -2.12 3.19 3.67
C LEU A 31 -0.93 3.50 4.58
N ALA A 32 -1.13 3.51 5.89
CA ALA A 32 -0.04 3.64 6.86
C ALA A 32 0.55 2.29 7.25
N PHE A 33 -0.31 1.29 7.51
CA PHE A 33 0.09 0.00 8.06
C PHE A 33 0.95 -0.81 7.09
N ILE A 34 0.54 -0.90 5.81
CA ILE A 34 1.26 -1.71 4.81
C ILE A 34 2.72 -1.28 4.65
N PRO A 35 3.05 0.02 4.50
CA PRO A 35 4.44 0.45 4.43
C PRO A 35 5.20 0.34 5.74
N LEU A 36 4.54 0.44 6.90
CA LEU A 36 5.17 0.39 8.22
C LEU A 36 5.36 -1.04 8.73
N TYR A 37 4.59 -2.00 8.21
CA TYR A 37 4.66 -3.38 8.68
C TYR A 37 5.93 -4.07 8.15
N PRO A 38 6.85 -4.52 9.03
CA PRO A 38 7.97 -5.34 8.60
C PRO A 38 7.42 -6.64 8.02
N LYS A 39 7.89 -7.06 6.86
CA LYS A 39 7.33 -8.16 6.07
C LYS A 39 7.53 -9.55 6.72
N ILE A 40 7.08 -9.69 7.97
CA ILE A 40 7.16 -10.92 8.75
C ILE A 40 6.06 -11.87 8.29
N PRO A 41 6.40 -13.09 7.85
CA PRO A 41 5.41 -14.09 7.47
C PRO A 41 4.70 -14.66 8.71
N LEU A 42 3.40 -14.97 8.56
CA LEU A 42 2.62 -15.67 9.58
C LEU A 42 2.65 -17.17 9.35
N PHE A 43 2.28 -17.60 8.14
CA PHE A 43 2.28 -19.01 7.74
C PHE A 43 2.41 -19.17 6.22
N ASP A 44 2.76 -20.39 5.81
CA ASP A 44 2.89 -20.78 4.41
C ASP A 44 1.59 -21.41 3.93
N ILE A 45 1.03 -20.96 2.80
CA ILE A 45 -0.08 -21.64 2.13
C ILE A 45 0.45 -22.87 1.41
N ILE A 46 1.57 -22.71 0.71
CA ILE A 46 2.25 -23.79 -0.02
C ILE A 46 3.65 -23.93 0.60
N PRO A 47 3.97 -25.08 1.21
CA PRO A 47 5.29 -25.30 1.80
C PRO A 47 6.42 -25.04 0.80
N GLY A 48 7.39 -24.25 1.22
CA GLY A 48 8.56 -23.92 0.41
C GLY A 48 8.33 -22.94 -0.75
N TYR A 49 7.18 -22.25 -0.80
CA TYR A 49 6.92 -21.18 -1.74
C TYR A 49 7.29 -19.80 -1.16
N ILE A 50 7.66 -18.85 -2.04
CA ILE A 50 8.08 -17.50 -1.63
C ILE A 50 6.90 -16.67 -1.09
N VAL A 51 5.72 -16.86 -1.69
CA VAL A 51 4.51 -16.10 -1.28
C VAL A 51 3.95 -16.71 -0.02
N ARG A 52 4.04 -15.95 1.06
CA ARG A 52 3.56 -16.30 2.40
C ARG A 52 2.48 -15.35 2.83
N VAL A 53 1.57 -15.83 3.66
CA VAL A 53 0.54 -14.97 4.25
C VAL A 53 1.18 -14.08 5.30
N ARG A 54 0.83 -12.80 5.23
CA ARG A 54 1.28 -11.77 6.17
C ARG A 54 0.07 -11.14 6.84
N LEU A 55 0.32 -10.42 7.92
CA LEU A 55 -0.75 -9.71 8.62
C LEU A 55 -1.44 -8.66 7.74
N GLU A 56 -0.71 -8.05 6.82
CA GLU A 56 -1.27 -7.11 5.84
C GLU A 56 -2.33 -7.76 4.94
N ASP A 57 -2.10 -9.01 4.49
CA ASP A 57 -3.01 -9.74 3.63
C ASP A 57 -4.36 -10.01 4.34
N ILE A 58 -4.31 -10.31 5.66
CA ILE A 58 -5.51 -10.48 6.47
C ILE A 58 -6.31 -9.16 6.56
N PHE A 59 -5.64 -8.04 6.85
CA PHE A 59 -6.32 -6.75 6.93
C PHE A 59 -6.87 -6.29 5.59
N ILE A 60 -6.18 -6.54 4.47
CA ILE A 60 -6.68 -6.23 3.13
C ILE A 60 -7.91 -7.10 2.81
N THR A 61 -7.89 -8.37 3.19
CA THR A 61 -9.04 -9.26 3.02
C THR A 61 -10.25 -8.76 3.81
N ILE A 62 -10.07 -8.41 5.08
CA ILE A 62 -11.14 -7.82 5.91
C ILE A 62 -11.68 -6.54 5.27
N ALA A 63 -10.79 -5.68 4.82
CA ALA A 63 -11.16 -4.43 4.15
C ALA A 63 -11.94 -4.68 2.85
N GLY A 64 -11.53 -5.68 2.06
CA GLY A 64 -12.24 -6.11 0.86
C GLY A 64 -13.65 -6.62 1.16
N LEU A 65 -13.81 -7.43 2.22
CA LEU A 65 -15.13 -7.89 2.68
C LEU A 65 -16.00 -6.72 3.13
N LEU A 66 -15.46 -5.78 3.90
CA LEU A 66 -16.20 -4.57 4.30
C LEU A 66 -16.62 -3.74 3.09
N TRP A 67 -15.77 -3.61 2.09
CA TRP A 67 -16.07 -2.90 0.85
C TRP A 67 -17.20 -3.59 0.08
N LEU A 68 -17.17 -4.93 -0.06
CA LEU A 68 -18.25 -5.71 -0.66
C LEU A 68 -19.58 -5.52 0.09
N VAL A 69 -19.56 -5.57 1.43
CA VAL A 69 -20.76 -5.31 2.26
C VAL A 69 -21.34 -3.92 1.97
N GLN A 70 -20.48 -2.89 1.82
CA GLN A 70 -20.96 -1.53 1.51
C GLN A 70 -21.55 -1.42 0.09
N ILE A 71 -21.08 -2.22 -0.86
CA ILE A 71 -21.69 -2.33 -2.21
C ILE A 71 -23.07 -2.98 -2.11
N PHE A 72 -23.20 -4.13 -1.43
CA PHE A 72 -24.52 -4.79 -1.24
C PHE A 72 -25.51 -3.89 -0.52
N ARG A 73 -25.04 -3.06 0.41
CA ARG A 73 -25.86 -2.03 1.08
C ARG A 73 -26.13 -0.81 0.20
N LYS A 74 -25.73 -0.81 -1.07
CA LYS A 74 -25.90 0.27 -2.05
C LYS A 74 -25.31 1.64 -1.61
N LYS A 75 -24.35 1.64 -0.71
CA LYS A 75 -23.66 2.86 -0.24
C LYS A 75 -22.54 3.30 -1.18
N ILE A 76 -22.08 2.41 -2.06
CA ILE A 76 -21.05 2.64 -3.06
C ILE A 76 -21.63 2.34 -4.43
N SER A 77 -21.37 3.24 -5.38
CA SER A 77 -21.75 3.03 -6.78
C SER A 77 -20.66 2.21 -7.49
N TRP A 78 -21.05 1.06 -8.04
CA TRP A 78 -20.19 0.21 -8.89
C TRP A 78 -20.03 0.75 -10.32
N LYS A 79 -20.70 1.84 -10.66
CA LYS A 79 -20.82 2.35 -12.05
C LYS A 79 -19.61 3.14 -12.55
N SER A 80 -18.52 3.23 -11.76
CA SER A 80 -17.31 3.96 -12.21
C SER A 80 -16.64 3.26 -13.40
N PRO A 81 -16.21 4.00 -14.44
CA PRO A 81 -15.45 3.43 -15.55
C PRO A 81 -14.18 2.74 -15.11
N LEU A 82 -13.54 3.20 -14.03
CA LEU A 82 -12.35 2.58 -13.47
C LEU A 82 -12.61 1.14 -13.00
N PHE A 83 -13.77 0.88 -12.39
CA PHE A 83 -14.11 -0.47 -11.94
C PHE A 83 -14.35 -1.43 -13.12
N LYS A 84 -14.88 -0.91 -14.24
CA LYS A 84 -15.02 -1.71 -15.47
C LYS A 84 -13.67 -2.06 -16.07
N LEU A 85 -12.73 -1.11 -16.10
CA LEU A 85 -11.37 -1.36 -16.60
C LEU A 85 -10.63 -2.39 -15.71
N ILE A 86 -10.72 -2.28 -14.39
CA ILE A 86 -10.13 -3.24 -13.45
C ILE A 86 -10.77 -4.61 -13.62
N GLY A 87 -12.10 -4.67 -13.77
CA GLY A 87 -12.82 -5.91 -14.04
C GLY A 87 -12.40 -6.57 -15.36
N GLY A 88 -12.23 -5.77 -16.42
CA GLY A 88 -11.71 -6.22 -17.72
C GLY A 88 -10.28 -6.77 -17.61
N TYR A 89 -9.39 -6.06 -16.91
CA TYR A 89 -8.04 -6.53 -16.64
C TYR A 89 -8.03 -7.87 -15.85
N ALA A 90 -8.86 -7.98 -14.80
CA ALA A 90 -9.00 -9.18 -14.03
C ALA A 90 -9.55 -10.36 -14.87
N ALA A 91 -10.52 -10.11 -15.75
CA ALA A 91 -11.06 -11.11 -16.65
C ALA A 91 -10.01 -11.61 -17.65
N VAL A 92 -9.24 -10.71 -18.27
CA VAL A 92 -8.13 -11.07 -19.17
C VAL A 92 -7.06 -11.87 -18.42
N GLY A 93 -6.68 -11.45 -17.20
CA GLY A 93 -5.71 -12.18 -16.38
C GLY A 93 -6.19 -13.60 -16.03
N PHE A 94 -7.48 -13.75 -15.70
CA PHE A 94 -8.08 -15.05 -15.42
C PHE A 94 -8.11 -15.95 -16.68
N LEU A 95 -8.52 -15.40 -17.84
CA LEU A 95 -8.49 -16.12 -19.10
C LEU A 95 -7.07 -16.52 -19.50
N SER A 96 -6.08 -15.66 -19.27
CA SER A 96 -4.66 -15.95 -19.48
C SER A 96 -4.21 -17.11 -18.60
N LEU A 97 -4.62 -17.16 -17.33
CA LEU A 97 -4.31 -18.28 -16.44
C LEU A 97 -4.92 -19.58 -16.93
N LEU A 98 -6.19 -19.58 -17.36
CA LEU A 98 -6.85 -20.74 -17.95
C LEU A 98 -6.12 -21.18 -19.23
N SER A 99 -5.76 -20.25 -20.11
CA SER A 99 -4.99 -20.54 -21.32
C SER A 99 -3.63 -21.15 -21.01
N ALA A 100 -2.92 -20.66 -20.00
CA ALA A 100 -1.62 -21.17 -19.57
C ALA A 100 -1.69 -22.63 -19.07
N VAL A 101 -2.79 -23.01 -18.44
CA VAL A 101 -3.00 -24.36 -17.91
C VAL A 101 -3.53 -25.32 -18.98
N PHE A 102 -4.56 -24.91 -19.75
CA PHE A 102 -5.33 -25.83 -20.61
C PHE A 102 -4.94 -25.77 -22.10
N ILE A 103 -4.48 -24.61 -22.60
CA ILE A 103 -4.18 -24.42 -24.03
C ILE A 103 -2.68 -24.51 -24.27
N SER A 104 -1.89 -23.61 -23.71
CA SER A 104 -0.45 -23.56 -23.94
C SER A 104 0.35 -24.52 -23.08
N GLN A 105 -0.26 -25.06 -22.03
CA GLN A 105 0.33 -26.03 -21.09
C GLN A 105 1.70 -25.58 -20.52
N THR A 106 1.92 -24.26 -20.47
CA THR A 106 3.13 -23.66 -19.86
C THR A 106 3.13 -23.79 -18.34
N VAL A 107 1.95 -24.00 -17.74
CA VAL A 107 1.76 -24.35 -16.33
C VAL A 107 1.28 -25.79 -16.27
N PRO A 108 2.08 -26.72 -15.72
CA PRO A 108 1.66 -28.12 -15.55
C PRO A 108 0.37 -28.23 -14.76
N LEU A 109 -0.51 -29.18 -15.16
CA LEU A 109 -1.78 -29.43 -14.49
C LEU A 109 -1.59 -30.18 -13.15
N GLU A 110 -0.69 -29.69 -12.34
CA GLU A 110 -0.44 -30.16 -10.97
C GLU A 110 -0.94 -29.12 -9.98
N LEU A 111 -1.57 -29.56 -8.90
CA LEU A 111 -2.14 -28.69 -7.89
C LEU A 111 -1.15 -27.63 -7.38
N LEU A 112 0.13 -28.01 -7.26
CA LEU A 112 1.20 -27.12 -6.79
C LEU A 112 1.46 -25.98 -7.78
N HIS A 113 1.57 -26.27 -9.08
CA HIS A 113 1.89 -25.29 -10.13
C HIS A 113 0.71 -24.37 -10.43
N VAL A 114 -0.48 -24.94 -10.55
CA VAL A 114 -1.73 -24.18 -10.72
C VAL A 114 -1.99 -23.29 -9.49
N GLY A 115 -1.80 -23.83 -8.28
CA GLY A 115 -1.95 -23.09 -7.03
C GLY A 115 -0.99 -21.88 -6.94
N LYS A 116 0.28 -22.03 -7.32
CA LYS A 116 1.26 -20.94 -7.36
C LYS A 116 0.83 -19.82 -8.31
N SER A 117 0.40 -20.20 -9.52
CA SER A 117 -0.05 -19.24 -10.55
C SER A 117 -1.33 -18.52 -10.12
N ALA A 118 -2.27 -19.23 -9.51
CA ALA A 118 -3.49 -18.66 -8.95
C ALA A 118 -3.18 -17.67 -7.80
N LEU A 119 -2.27 -18.02 -6.88
CA LEU A 119 -1.85 -17.11 -5.79
C LEU A 119 -1.22 -15.83 -6.34
N HIS A 120 -0.45 -15.91 -7.42
CA HIS A 120 0.08 -14.74 -8.10
C HIS A 120 -1.03 -13.87 -8.67
N PHE A 121 -1.99 -14.47 -9.36
CA PHE A 121 -3.15 -13.75 -9.90
C PHE A 121 -3.96 -13.08 -8.78
N PHE A 122 -4.26 -13.79 -7.68
CA PHE A 122 -4.99 -13.22 -6.55
C PHE A 122 -4.26 -12.05 -5.88
N ARG A 123 -2.92 -12.04 -5.89
CA ARG A 123 -2.14 -10.90 -5.39
C ARG A 123 -2.41 -9.61 -6.19
N TYR A 124 -2.59 -9.68 -7.50
CA TYR A 124 -3.00 -8.51 -8.30
C TYR A 124 -4.42 -8.07 -7.97
N ILE A 125 -5.35 -9.01 -7.80
CA ILE A 125 -6.72 -8.71 -7.39
C ILE A 125 -6.74 -8.00 -6.03
N GLU A 126 -5.94 -8.45 -5.08
CA GLU A 126 -5.77 -7.82 -3.76
C GLU A 126 -5.35 -6.35 -3.85
N TYR A 127 -4.38 -6.02 -4.70
CA TYR A 127 -3.97 -4.63 -4.91
C TYR A 127 -5.08 -3.78 -5.52
N PHE A 128 -5.85 -4.32 -6.45
CA PHE A 128 -7.00 -3.62 -7.01
C PHE A 128 -8.13 -3.43 -6.00
N PHE A 129 -8.37 -4.38 -5.11
CA PHE A 129 -9.31 -4.20 -4.01
C PHE A 129 -8.91 -3.03 -3.12
N LEU A 130 -7.64 -2.96 -2.73
CA LEU A 130 -7.12 -1.83 -1.95
C LEU A 130 -7.36 -0.50 -2.67
N PHE A 131 -7.05 -0.44 -3.97
CA PHE A 131 -7.31 0.76 -4.78
C PHE A 131 -8.79 1.13 -4.78
N MET A 132 -9.69 0.19 -5.08
CA MET A 132 -11.14 0.43 -5.14
C MET A 132 -11.71 0.88 -3.79
N MET A 133 -11.19 0.32 -2.70
CA MET A 133 -11.57 0.70 -1.34
C MET A 133 -11.14 2.14 -1.02
N VAL A 134 -9.90 2.51 -1.31
CA VAL A 134 -9.37 3.87 -1.11
C VAL A 134 -10.16 4.88 -1.96
N TYR A 135 -10.40 4.56 -3.23
CA TYR A 135 -11.17 5.39 -4.16
C TYR A 135 -12.61 5.62 -3.68
N SER A 136 -13.25 4.59 -3.11
CA SER A 136 -14.61 4.66 -2.61
C SER A 136 -14.70 5.29 -1.21
N GLY A 137 -13.65 5.18 -0.42
CA GLY A 137 -13.61 5.60 0.99
C GLY A 137 -13.38 7.09 1.18
N ILE A 138 -12.60 7.73 0.30
CA ILE A 138 -12.24 9.14 0.41
C ILE A 138 -13.27 9.99 -0.34
N LYS A 139 -14.17 10.62 0.40
CA LYS A 139 -15.31 11.38 -0.18
C LYS A 139 -15.16 12.89 -0.06
N THR A 140 -14.34 13.36 0.87
CA THR A 140 -14.25 14.79 1.19
C THR A 140 -12.82 15.30 1.18
N PRO A 141 -12.58 16.60 0.88
CA PRO A 141 -11.25 17.21 0.97
C PRO A 141 -10.65 17.15 2.39
N LYS A 142 -11.49 17.10 3.42
CA LYS A 142 -11.03 16.93 4.82
C LYS A 142 -10.42 15.53 5.01
N GLN A 143 -11.07 14.48 4.50
CA GLN A 143 -10.57 13.11 4.53
C GLN A 143 -9.26 12.98 3.72
N ALA A 144 -9.19 13.58 2.53
CA ALA A 144 -7.97 13.60 1.73
C ALA A 144 -6.79 14.26 2.48
N LYS A 145 -7.04 15.32 3.26
CA LYS A 145 -6.01 15.93 4.13
C LYS A 145 -5.54 14.99 5.25
N VAL A 146 -6.44 14.19 5.84
CA VAL A 146 -6.06 13.19 6.85
C VAL A 146 -5.16 12.13 6.23
N VAL A 147 -5.53 11.62 5.06
CA VAL A 147 -4.70 10.65 4.30
C VAL A 147 -3.33 11.24 3.96
N LEU A 148 -3.26 12.50 3.52
CA LEU A 148 -1.99 13.17 3.26
C LEU A 148 -1.10 13.21 4.50
N TRP A 149 -1.65 13.57 5.67
CA TRP A 149 -0.89 13.57 6.92
C TRP A 149 -0.48 12.18 7.36
N SER A 150 -1.31 11.16 7.13
CA SER A 150 -0.95 9.76 7.35
C SER A 150 0.25 9.35 6.49
N ILE A 151 0.25 9.70 5.19
CA ILE A 151 1.39 9.45 4.28
C ILE A 151 2.65 10.15 4.77
N VAL A 152 2.55 11.44 5.18
CA VAL A 152 3.69 12.20 5.70
C VAL A 152 4.28 11.54 6.95
N GLY A 153 3.42 11.12 7.89
CA GLY A 153 3.84 10.39 9.09
C GLY A 153 4.50 9.05 8.74
N THR A 154 3.91 8.31 7.80
CA THR A 154 4.44 7.03 7.33
C THR A 154 5.82 7.19 6.70
N VAL A 155 6.01 8.16 5.79
CA VAL A 155 7.32 8.42 5.17
C VAL A 155 8.36 8.83 6.20
N LEU A 156 7.98 9.62 7.20
CA LEU A 156 8.88 9.98 8.30
C LEU A 156 9.33 8.75 9.10
N LEU A 157 8.38 7.88 9.47
CA LEU A 157 8.66 6.69 10.28
C LEU A 157 9.50 5.66 9.52
N ILE A 158 9.19 5.38 8.25
CA ILE A 158 10.03 4.48 7.44
C ILE A 158 11.43 5.05 7.20
N SER A 159 11.56 6.37 7.06
CA SER A 159 12.87 7.02 6.93
C SER A 159 13.68 6.91 8.22
N PHE A 160 13.02 7.10 9.37
CA PHE A 160 13.64 6.91 10.67
C PHE A 160 14.08 5.45 10.90
N TYR A 161 13.25 4.48 10.51
CA TYR A 161 13.62 3.07 10.59
C TYR A 161 14.79 2.73 9.67
N GLY A 162 14.82 3.30 8.47
CA GLY A 162 15.95 3.16 7.54
C GLY A 162 17.25 3.74 8.08
N LEU A 163 17.19 4.89 8.78
CA LEU A 163 18.34 5.42 9.54
C LEU A 163 18.81 4.42 10.59
N GLY A 164 17.88 3.84 11.37
CA GLY A 164 18.19 2.84 12.37
C GLY A 164 18.87 1.60 11.78
N GLN A 165 18.45 1.15 10.60
CA GLN A 165 19.10 0.05 9.91
C GLN A 165 20.53 0.37 9.49
N LYS A 166 20.79 1.59 9.01
CA LYS A 166 22.11 1.99 8.51
C LYS A 166 23.11 2.28 9.62
N TYR A 167 22.68 2.92 10.72
CA TYR A 167 23.59 3.46 11.74
C TYR A 167 23.48 2.76 13.11
N TRP A 168 22.33 2.10 13.41
CA TRP A 168 22.07 1.47 14.71
C TRP A 168 21.85 -0.03 14.62
N TYR A 169 22.14 -0.66 13.46
CA TYR A 169 21.99 -2.10 13.24
C TYR A 169 20.60 -2.64 13.57
N TRP A 170 19.55 -1.86 13.21
CA TRP A 170 18.19 -2.36 13.34
C TRP A 170 17.92 -3.50 12.36
N PRO A 171 17.07 -4.48 12.74
CA PRO A 171 16.84 -5.65 11.92
C PRO A 171 16.18 -5.34 10.58
N VAL A 172 16.46 -6.19 9.61
CA VAL A 172 15.91 -6.15 8.26
C VAL A 172 15.15 -7.44 8.00
N TYR A 173 13.94 -7.34 7.46
CA TYR A 173 13.14 -8.47 7.02
C TYR A 173 12.97 -8.41 5.51
N SER A 174 13.66 -9.28 4.78
CA SER A 174 13.66 -9.28 3.32
C SER A 174 12.75 -10.38 2.77
N THR A 175 12.17 -10.11 1.61
CA THR A 175 11.42 -11.11 0.84
C THR A 175 11.99 -11.28 -0.56
N MET A 176 13.23 -10.82 -0.79
CA MET A 176 13.87 -10.82 -2.11
C MET A 176 14.21 -12.22 -2.61
N ASN A 177 14.37 -13.18 -1.71
CA ASN A 177 14.59 -14.58 -2.07
C ASN A 177 13.83 -15.52 -1.13
N ARG A 178 13.81 -16.81 -1.49
CA ARG A 178 13.08 -17.85 -0.77
C ARG A 178 13.55 -18.01 0.70
N GLU A 179 14.85 -17.92 0.94
CA GLU A 179 15.41 -18.10 2.29
C GLU A 179 15.06 -16.92 3.20
N PHE A 180 15.26 -15.70 2.71
CA PHE A 180 14.95 -14.50 3.50
C PHE A 180 13.45 -14.33 3.74
N SER A 181 12.60 -14.81 2.83
CA SER A 181 11.14 -14.75 2.99
C SER A 181 10.61 -15.55 4.20
N LYS A 182 11.45 -16.39 4.83
CA LYS A 182 11.11 -17.13 6.06
C LYS A 182 11.03 -16.24 7.32
N GLY A 183 11.24 -14.95 7.21
CA GLY A 183 11.20 -14.01 8.35
C GLY A 183 12.52 -13.99 9.15
N ILE A 184 13.62 -14.37 8.52
CA ILE A 184 14.95 -14.34 9.14
C ILE A 184 15.34 -12.88 9.40
N ARG A 185 15.83 -12.60 10.60
CA ARG A 185 16.40 -11.31 10.95
C ARG A 185 17.77 -11.14 10.28
N LEU A 186 17.87 -10.15 9.42
CA LEU A 186 19.12 -9.77 8.77
C LEU A 186 19.58 -8.42 9.32
N TYR A 187 20.86 -8.14 9.17
CA TYR A 187 21.48 -6.86 9.52
C TYR A 187 22.24 -6.34 8.30
N LEU A 188 22.15 -5.04 8.06
CA LEU A 188 22.83 -4.45 6.92
C LEU A 188 24.34 -4.45 7.14
N THR A 189 25.08 -4.89 6.13
CA THR A 189 26.52 -4.66 6.03
C THR A 189 26.79 -3.22 5.59
N GLU A 190 28.04 -2.76 5.71
CA GLU A 190 28.42 -1.36 5.45
C GLU A 190 27.96 -0.83 4.08
N HIS A 191 28.07 -1.66 3.04
CA HIS A 191 27.69 -1.29 1.66
C HIS A 191 26.31 -1.78 1.24
N ALA A 192 25.53 -2.39 2.16
CA ALA A 192 24.20 -2.89 1.83
C ALA A 192 23.21 -1.77 1.61
N ARG A 193 22.25 -2.04 0.70
CA ARG A 193 21.16 -1.13 0.38
C ARG A 193 20.11 -1.14 1.48
N VAL A 194 19.64 0.04 1.87
CA VAL A 194 18.57 0.18 2.86
C VAL A 194 17.25 -0.21 2.23
N GLN A 195 16.47 -1.02 2.93
CA GLN A 195 15.10 -1.40 2.52
C GLN A 195 14.02 -1.00 3.54
N SER A 196 14.42 -0.47 4.70
CA SER A 196 13.51 -0.07 5.77
C SER A 196 12.57 -1.22 6.16
N THR A 197 11.28 -0.97 6.27
CA THR A 197 10.23 -1.94 6.58
C THR A 197 9.76 -2.74 5.37
N PHE A 198 10.25 -2.44 4.17
CA PHE A 198 9.84 -3.11 2.93
C PHE A 198 10.56 -4.45 2.74
N GLY A 199 9.94 -5.33 1.97
CA GLY A 199 10.50 -6.64 1.62
C GLY A 199 11.75 -6.58 0.75
N GLY A 200 11.96 -5.46 0.05
CA GLY A 200 13.12 -5.21 -0.78
C GLY A 200 13.35 -3.72 -1.02
N HIS A 201 14.59 -3.37 -1.38
CA HIS A 201 14.97 -1.98 -1.66
C HIS A 201 14.30 -1.42 -2.93
N TYR A 202 13.88 -2.28 -3.88
CA TYR A 202 13.13 -1.85 -5.06
C TYR A 202 11.71 -1.41 -4.71
N ASP A 203 11.03 -2.14 -3.80
CA ASP A 203 9.69 -1.82 -3.34
C ASP A 203 9.69 -0.50 -2.56
N LEU A 204 10.70 -0.30 -1.70
CA LEU A 204 10.92 0.97 -1.02
C LEU A 204 11.15 2.11 -2.01
N GLY A 205 12.01 1.90 -3.02
CA GLY A 205 12.27 2.89 -4.06
C GLY A 205 11.02 3.28 -4.84
N ALA A 206 10.21 2.30 -5.24
CA ALA A 206 8.95 2.53 -5.97
C ALA A 206 7.93 3.31 -5.11
N TYR A 207 7.80 2.95 -3.82
CA TYR A 207 6.94 3.68 -2.89
C TYR A 207 7.35 5.15 -2.73
N LEU A 208 8.62 5.40 -2.46
CA LEU A 208 9.14 6.76 -2.28
C LEU A 208 9.03 7.59 -3.56
N LEU A 209 9.21 6.98 -4.72
CA LEU A 209 9.07 7.62 -6.02
C LEU A 209 7.68 8.25 -6.22
N ILE A 210 6.63 7.59 -5.71
CA ILE A 210 5.25 8.08 -5.78
C ILE A 210 4.98 9.10 -4.66
N MET A 211 5.43 8.84 -3.44
CA MET A 211 5.07 9.64 -2.27
C MET A 211 5.83 10.96 -2.17
N LEU A 212 7.11 11.00 -2.58
CA LEU A 212 7.92 12.23 -2.47
C LEU A 212 7.40 13.39 -3.32
N PRO A 213 6.97 13.22 -4.58
CA PRO A 213 6.36 14.31 -5.35
C PRO A 213 5.07 14.83 -4.71
N ILE A 214 4.24 13.97 -4.11
CA ILE A 214 3.00 14.36 -3.42
C ILE A 214 3.33 15.24 -2.21
N ILE A 215 4.32 14.84 -1.41
CA ILE A 215 4.78 15.60 -0.23
C ILE A 215 5.38 16.94 -0.66
N LEU A 216 6.22 16.96 -1.69
CA LEU A 216 6.85 18.17 -2.21
C LEU A 216 5.81 19.15 -2.75
N SER A 217 4.86 18.68 -3.56
CA SER A 217 3.76 19.52 -4.09
C SER A 217 2.93 20.10 -2.94
N SER A 218 2.68 19.31 -1.90
CA SER A 218 1.97 19.76 -0.70
C SER A 218 2.74 20.83 0.08
N ALA A 219 4.08 20.80 0.04
CA ALA A 219 4.91 21.85 0.63
C ALA A 219 4.73 23.20 -0.11
N PHE A 220 4.71 23.17 -1.45
CA PHE A 220 4.52 24.40 -2.26
C PHE A 220 3.09 24.96 -2.11
N LEU A 221 2.08 24.11 -2.04
CA LEU A 221 0.67 24.51 -1.89
C LEU A 221 0.34 24.99 -0.46
N SER A 222 1.18 24.73 0.53
CA SER A 222 0.91 25.07 1.92
C SER A 222 1.14 26.55 2.21
N LYS A 223 0.05 27.24 2.65
CA LYS A 223 0.10 28.66 3.07
C LYS A 223 0.78 28.86 4.44
N LYS A 224 0.71 27.86 5.34
CA LYS A 224 1.24 27.95 6.70
C LYS A 224 2.74 27.57 6.72
N LYS A 225 3.61 28.47 7.19
CA LYS A 225 5.07 28.29 7.25
C LYS A 225 5.50 26.99 7.96
N TRP A 226 4.87 26.63 9.08
CA TRP A 226 5.22 25.42 9.82
C TRP A 226 4.92 24.13 9.03
N LYS A 227 3.76 24.07 8.31
CA LYS A 227 3.43 22.93 7.47
C LYS A 227 4.42 22.78 6.32
N LYS A 228 4.76 23.90 5.69
CA LYS A 228 5.77 23.93 4.62
C LYS A 228 7.11 23.38 5.11
N ARG A 229 7.56 23.77 6.32
CA ARG A 229 8.81 23.25 6.91
C ARG A 229 8.75 21.74 7.14
N ILE A 230 7.64 21.22 7.70
CA ILE A 230 7.47 19.77 7.94
C ILE A 230 7.52 19.00 6.63
N PHE A 231 6.79 19.43 5.60
CA PHE A 231 6.79 18.75 4.31
C PHE A 231 8.18 18.75 3.66
N HIS A 232 8.92 19.86 3.70
CA HIS A 232 10.29 19.88 3.20
C HIS A 232 11.23 18.97 3.99
N LEU A 233 11.11 18.94 5.31
CA LEU A 233 11.90 18.07 6.17
C LEU A 233 11.64 16.60 5.85
N VAL A 234 10.35 16.18 5.81
CA VAL A 234 9.99 14.79 5.49
C VAL A 234 10.40 14.43 4.07
N HIS A 235 10.28 15.36 3.11
CA HIS A 235 10.77 15.16 1.75
C HIS A 235 12.29 14.93 1.72
N ALA A 236 13.07 15.72 2.46
CA ALA A 236 14.51 15.56 2.54
C ALA A 236 14.92 14.21 3.16
N PHE A 237 14.26 13.79 4.25
CA PHE A 237 14.49 12.47 4.86
C PHE A 237 14.11 11.33 3.90
N GLY A 238 12.97 11.43 3.23
CA GLY A 238 12.56 10.43 2.24
C GLY A 238 13.49 10.39 1.03
N LEU A 239 14.00 11.54 0.58
CA LEU A 239 14.98 11.61 -0.51
C LEU A 239 16.31 10.94 -0.09
N TRP A 240 16.79 11.20 1.12
CA TRP A 240 17.94 10.50 1.68
C TRP A 240 17.72 8.98 1.68
N LEU A 241 16.55 8.52 2.15
CA LEU A 241 16.23 7.09 2.18
C LEU A 241 16.16 6.49 0.76
N LEU A 242 15.64 7.24 -0.22
CA LEU A 242 15.62 6.83 -1.63
C LEU A 242 17.03 6.66 -2.18
N ILE A 243 17.94 7.58 -1.84
CA ILE A 243 19.37 7.48 -2.20
C ILE A 243 20.00 6.22 -1.60
N MET A 244 19.76 5.96 -0.32
CA MET A 244 20.30 4.78 0.37
C MET A 244 19.70 3.45 -0.10
N SER A 245 18.50 3.46 -0.70
CA SER A 245 17.93 2.28 -1.37
C SER A 245 18.67 1.90 -2.65
N ALA A 246 19.48 2.83 -3.22
CA ALA A 246 20.27 2.68 -4.44
C ALA A 246 19.48 2.06 -5.63
N SER A 247 18.20 2.41 -5.75
CA SER A 247 17.37 2.02 -6.89
C SER A 247 17.69 2.87 -8.11
N ARG A 248 18.41 2.32 -9.09
CA ARG A 248 18.82 3.02 -10.32
C ARG A 248 17.62 3.60 -11.09
N ALA A 249 16.51 2.85 -11.19
CA ALA A 249 15.30 3.31 -11.86
C ALA A 249 14.70 4.55 -11.18
N SER A 250 14.71 4.61 -9.86
CA SER A 250 14.20 5.75 -9.09
C SER A 250 15.05 7.01 -9.29
N PHE A 251 16.37 6.88 -9.50
CA PHE A 251 17.24 8.01 -9.83
C PHE A 251 16.98 8.54 -11.23
N ALA A 252 16.83 7.68 -12.22
CA ALA A 252 16.54 8.08 -13.59
C ALA A 252 15.24 8.90 -13.66
N TRP A 253 14.20 8.48 -12.93
CA TRP A 253 12.94 9.19 -12.86
C TRP A 253 13.04 10.57 -12.20
N LEU A 254 13.80 10.69 -11.10
CA LEU A 254 14.07 12.00 -10.47
C LEU A 254 14.78 12.96 -11.42
N ALA A 255 15.71 12.46 -12.24
CA ALA A 255 16.36 13.23 -13.28
C ALA A 255 15.35 13.70 -14.35
N CYS A 256 14.46 12.81 -14.83
CA CYS A 256 13.41 13.16 -15.78
C CYS A 256 12.44 14.22 -15.23
N LEU A 257 12.05 14.16 -13.95
CA LEU A 257 11.20 15.18 -13.33
C LEU A 257 11.89 16.56 -13.24
N ARG A 258 13.21 16.62 -13.12
CA ARG A 258 13.97 17.88 -13.19
C ARG A 258 14.02 18.45 -14.60
N LEU A 259 14.18 17.60 -15.60
CA LEU A 259 14.22 18.00 -17.01
C LEU A 259 12.83 18.45 -17.53
N ALA A 260 11.75 17.88 -17.02
CA ALA A 260 10.38 18.28 -17.35
C ALA A 260 9.96 19.66 -16.79
N LYS A 261 10.73 20.23 -15.86
CA LYS A 261 10.62 21.63 -15.41
C LYS A 261 11.57 22.48 -16.21
N GLY A 262 11.39 22.59 -17.52
CA GLY A 262 12.21 23.42 -18.39
C GLY A 262 12.64 24.79 -17.79
N PRO A 263 13.60 25.45 -18.39
CA PRO A 263 14.22 26.68 -17.86
C PRO A 263 13.19 27.76 -17.55
#